data_0f68d88f8a694899e3974afc85c92e2e
#
_entry.id   0f68d88f8a694899e3974afc85c92e2e
#
_cell.length_a   1.000
_cell.length_b   1.000
_cell.length_c   1.000
_cell.angle_alpha   90.00
_cell.angle_beta   90.00
_cell.angle_gamma   90.00
#
_symmetry.space_group_name_H-M   'P 1'
#
loop_
_entity.id
_entity.type
_entity.pdbx_description
1 polymer ?
#
loop_
_entity_poly.entity_id
_entity_poly.type
_entity_poly.pdbx_seq_one_letter_code
_entity_poly.pdbx_strand_id
1 'polypeptide(L)'
;MTLTPEERDALKQQVVACLRDEPEVRRIVLFGSFLGSASPRDVDVAVFQESEEGYLSLALKYRRLLRPVANRIPVDVIPLRATGATGAFLHEIEQGEVVYVR
;
A
#
# COMPACT_ATOMS: atom_id res chain seq x y z
N MET A 1 0.78 -14.05 -13.15
CA MET A 1 0.23 -12.93 -13.93
C MET A 1 1.37 -11.99 -14.33
N THR A 2 1.55 -11.76 -15.61
CA THR A 2 2.55 -10.82 -16.11
C THR A 2 1.91 -9.47 -16.33
N LEU A 3 2.49 -8.41 -15.78
CA LEU A 3 1.96 -7.06 -15.88
C LEU A 3 2.78 -6.22 -16.86
N THR A 4 2.10 -5.52 -17.75
CA THR A 4 2.75 -4.52 -18.59
C THR A 4 3.06 -3.28 -17.74
N PRO A 5 3.98 -2.39 -18.19
CA PRO A 5 4.22 -1.12 -17.49
C PRO A 5 2.94 -0.30 -17.31
N GLU A 6 2.06 -0.29 -18.30
CA GLU A 6 0.79 0.44 -18.20
C GLU A 6 -0.13 -0.16 -17.14
N GLU A 7 -0.18 -1.48 -17.05
CA GLU A 7 -0.97 -2.16 -16.02
C GLU A 7 -0.43 -1.88 -14.63
N ARG A 8 0.91 -1.83 -14.48
CA ARG A 8 1.54 -1.48 -13.21
C ARG A 8 1.17 -0.06 -12.79
N ASP A 9 1.27 0.89 -13.71
CA ASP A 9 0.93 2.28 -13.43
C ASP A 9 -0.54 2.43 -13.06
N ALA A 10 -1.42 1.71 -13.76
CA ALA A 10 -2.84 1.73 -13.44
C ALA A 10 -3.12 1.20 -12.05
N LEU A 11 -2.43 0.13 -11.63
CA LEU A 11 -2.57 -0.41 -10.28
C LEU A 11 -2.08 0.56 -9.22
N LYS A 12 -0.95 1.21 -9.46
CA LYS A 12 -0.42 2.22 -8.53
C LYS A 12 -1.41 3.37 -8.36
N GLN A 13 -1.95 3.88 -9.45
CA GLN A 13 -2.92 4.95 -9.41
C GLN A 13 -4.20 4.52 -8.70
N GLN A 14 -4.63 3.30 -8.90
CA GLN A 14 -5.82 2.76 -8.25
C GLN A 14 -5.64 2.63 -6.74
N VAL A 15 -4.46 2.18 -6.29
CA VAL A 15 -4.14 2.13 -4.86
C VAL A 15 -4.28 3.51 -4.24
N VAL A 16 -3.71 4.53 -4.89
CA VAL A 16 -3.78 5.91 -4.41
C VAL A 16 -5.24 6.38 -4.38
N ALA A 17 -5.98 6.14 -5.46
CA ALA A 17 -7.39 6.57 -5.56
C ALA A 17 -8.25 5.94 -4.46
N CYS A 18 -7.97 4.70 -4.08
CA CYS A 18 -8.73 4.00 -3.04
C CYS A 18 -8.50 4.59 -1.64
N LEU A 19 -7.33 5.17 -1.38
CA LEU A 19 -6.90 5.54 -0.02
C LEU A 19 -6.76 7.06 0.19
N ARG A 20 -6.63 7.83 -0.87
CA ARG A 20 -6.30 9.26 -0.76
C ARG A 20 -7.36 10.09 -0.05
N ASP A 21 -8.61 9.64 -0.05
CA ASP A 21 -9.71 10.37 0.58
C ASP A 21 -9.76 10.17 2.09
N GLU A 22 -8.95 9.26 2.63
CA GLU A 22 -8.87 9.07 4.08
C GLU A 22 -7.95 10.15 4.67
N PRO A 23 -8.48 11.05 5.50
CA PRO A 23 -7.73 12.24 5.93
C PRO A 23 -6.52 11.91 6.80
N GLU A 24 -6.52 10.75 7.48
CA GLU A 24 -5.40 10.34 8.33
C GLU A 24 -4.20 9.84 7.52
N VAL A 25 -4.38 9.48 6.24
CA VAL A 25 -3.31 8.91 5.41
C VAL A 25 -2.32 10.00 5.01
N ARG A 26 -1.05 9.79 5.34
CA ARG A 26 0.04 10.74 5.07
C ARG A 26 0.93 10.30 3.93
N ARG A 27 1.18 9.00 3.80
CA ARG A 27 2.07 8.48 2.78
C ARG A 27 1.66 7.05 2.45
N ILE A 28 1.79 6.68 1.18
CA ILE A 28 1.54 5.32 0.71
C ILE A 28 2.79 4.86 -0.02
N VAL A 29 3.30 3.69 0.38
CA VAL A 29 4.51 3.10 -0.21
C VAL A 29 4.19 1.70 -0.68
N LEU A 30 4.54 1.38 -1.93
CA LEU A 30 4.48 0.03 -2.45
C LEU A 30 5.85 -0.60 -2.29
N PHE A 31 5.90 -1.87 -1.85
CA PHE A 31 7.17 -2.56 -1.64
C PHE A 31 7.01 -4.04 -1.99
N GLY A 32 8.08 -4.81 -1.83
CA GLY A 32 8.07 -6.24 -2.07
C GLY A 32 8.16 -6.62 -3.54
N SER A 33 7.66 -7.81 -3.88
CA SER A 33 7.84 -8.41 -5.20
C SER A 33 7.21 -7.61 -6.34
N PHE A 34 6.19 -6.80 -6.05
CA PHE A 34 5.54 -5.99 -7.07
C PHE A 34 6.52 -5.06 -7.80
N LEU A 35 7.53 -4.57 -7.09
CA LEU A 35 8.50 -3.64 -7.67
C LEU A 35 9.54 -4.32 -8.53
N GLY A 36 9.93 -5.55 -8.18
CA GLY A 36 11.07 -6.21 -8.80
C GLY A 36 10.72 -7.35 -9.74
N SER A 37 9.45 -7.73 -9.85
CA SER A 37 9.05 -8.89 -10.65
C SER A 37 8.14 -8.48 -11.80
N ALA A 38 8.36 -9.10 -12.98
CA ALA A 38 7.44 -8.94 -14.10
C ALA A 38 6.11 -9.65 -13.84
N SER A 39 6.11 -10.65 -12.96
CA SER A 39 4.92 -11.43 -12.63
C SER A 39 4.74 -11.47 -11.10
N PRO A 40 4.40 -10.33 -10.47
CA PRO A 40 4.25 -10.30 -9.03
C PRO A 40 3.05 -11.12 -8.58
N ARG A 41 3.15 -11.75 -7.41
CA ARG A 41 2.05 -12.52 -6.82
C ARG A 41 1.08 -11.65 -6.05
N ASP A 42 1.57 -10.56 -5.48
CA ASP A 42 0.80 -9.67 -4.64
C ASP A 42 1.38 -8.26 -4.69
N VAL A 43 0.63 -7.34 -4.12
CA VAL A 43 1.07 -5.96 -3.92
C VAL A 43 1.13 -5.72 -2.42
N ASP A 44 2.31 -5.35 -1.92
CA ASP A 44 2.49 -4.97 -0.52
C ASP A 44 2.37 -3.46 -0.40
N VAL A 45 1.42 -3.01 0.41
CA VAL A 45 1.08 -1.60 0.56
C VAL A 45 1.31 -1.17 2.01
N ALA A 46 2.22 -0.25 2.23
CA ALA A 46 2.41 0.38 3.53
C ALA A 46 1.65 1.70 3.55
N VAL A 47 0.78 1.87 4.54
CA VAL A 47 -0.02 3.08 4.71
C VAL A 47 0.44 3.78 5.98
N PHE A 48 1.18 4.88 5.82
CA PHE A 48 1.58 5.73 6.95
C PHE A 48 0.43 6.68 7.27
N GLN A 49 -0.04 6.66 8.52
CA GLN A 49 -1.25 7.35 8.91
C GLN A 49 -1.10 7.97 10.30
N GLU A 50 -1.98 8.93 10.61
CA GLU A 50 -2.01 9.66 11.88
C GLU A 50 -3.37 9.51 12.55
N SER A 51 -3.81 8.28 12.76
CA SER A 51 -5.05 7.98 13.47
C SER A 51 -4.72 7.30 14.80
N GLU A 52 -5.62 7.42 15.77
CA GLU A 52 -5.51 6.69 17.02
C GLU A 52 -6.18 5.32 16.96
N GLU A 53 -6.79 4.99 15.84
CA GLU A 53 -7.40 3.67 15.67
C GLU A 53 -6.35 2.56 15.76
N GLY A 54 -6.79 1.40 16.26
CA GLY A 54 -5.91 0.24 16.39
C GLY A 54 -5.54 -0.36 15.05
N TYR A 55 -4.44 -1.13 15.06
CA TYR A 55 -3.89 -1.76 13.86
C TYR A 55 -4.96 -2.57 13.10
N LEU A 56 -5.69 -3.45 13.81
CA LEU A 56 -6.65 -4.33 13.15
C LEU A 56 -7.78 -3.56 12.51
N SER A 57 -8.28 -2.54 13.19
CA SER A 57 -9.35 -1.68 12.66
C SER A 57 -8.91 -1.00 11.37
N LEU A 58 -7.71 -0.43 11.36
CA LEU A 58 -7.15 0.24 10.19
C LEU A 58 -6.88 -0.76 9.05
N ALA A 59 -6.31 -1.92 9.38
CA ALA A 59 -6.02 -2.93 8.37
C ALA A 59 -7.28 -3.40 7.66
N LEU A 60 -8.35 -3.65 8.41
CA LEU A 60 -9.63 -4.07 7.83
C LEU A 60 -10.25 -2.96 6.98
N LYS A 61 -10.16 -1.72 7.43
CA LYS A 61 -10.67 -0.57 6.69
C LYS A 61 -9.95 -0.42 5.35
N TYR A 62 -8.62 -0.43 5.37
CA TYR A 62 -7.84 -0.25 4.16
C TYR A 62 -7.98 -1.42 3.21
N ARG A 63 -8.07 -2.65 3.73
CA ARG A 63 -8.32 -3.83 2.89
C ARG A 63 -9.66 -3.70 2.17
N ARG A 64 -10.69 -3.23 2.85
CA ARG A 64 -11.99 -3.01 2.25
C ARG A 64 -11.92 -1.94 1.15
N LEU A 65 -11.23 -0.83 1.43
CA LEU A 65 -11.07 0.25 0.45
C LEU A 65 -10.26 -0.19 -0.77
N LEU A 66 -9.31 -1.10 -0.58
CA LEU A 66 -8.46 -1.61 -1.66
C LEU A 66 -9.08 -2.78 -2.42
N ARG A 67 -10.34 -3.12 -2.16
CA ARG A 67 -10.99 -4.22 -2.85
C ARG A 67 -10.94 -4.13 -4.38
N PRO A 68 -11.11 -2.97 -5.01
CA PRO A 68 -10.97 -2.89 -6.47
C PRO A 68 -9.60 -3.33 -6.96
N VAL A 69 -8.54 -3.08 -6.20
CA VAL A 69 -7.20 -3.56 -6.53
C VAL A 69 -7.10 -5.06 -6.25
N ALA A 70 -7.63 -5.51 -5.10
CA ALA A 70 -7.57 -6.91 -4.69
C ALA A 70 -8.33 -7.84 -5.66
N ASN A 71 -9.29 -7.32 -6.39
CA ASN A 71 -10.00 -8.09 -7.41
C ASN A 71 -9.11 -8.39 -8.62
N ARG A 72 -8.00 -7.67 -8.78
CA ARG A 72 -7.06 -7.84 -9.90
C ARG A 72 -5.80 -8.57 -9.47
N ILE A 73 -5.32 -8.31 -8.24
CA ILE A 73 -4.11 -8.91 -7.69
C ILE A 73 -4.24 -8.90 -6.17
N PRO A 74 -3.82 -9.97 -5.48
CA PRO A 74 -3.86 -9.97 -4.01
C PRO A 74 -3.12 -8.79 -3.41
N VAL A 75 -3.68 -8.22 -2.35
CA VAL A 75 -3.12 -7.04 -1.68
C VAL A 75 -2.86 -7.36 -0.22
N ASP A 76 -1.65 -7.07 0.24
CA ASP A 76 -1.30 -7.07 1.66
C ASP A 76 -1.10 -5.62 2.10
N VAL A 77 -1.89 -5.17 3.06
CA VAL A 77 -1.80 -3.80 3.55
C VAL A 77 -1.31 -3.77 4.98
N ILE A 78 -0.35 -2.89 5.24
CA ILE A 78 0.27 -2.71 6.56
C ILE A 78 0.08 -1.25 6.97
N PRO A 79 -0.83 -0.96 7.91
CA PRO A 79 -0.94 0.38 8.46
C PRO A 79 0.19 0.65 9.46
N LEU A 80 0.81 1.81 9.35
CA LEU A 80 1.92 2.23 10.20
C LEU A 80 1.67 3.65 10.69
N ARG A 81 2.22 4.00 11.85
CA ARG A 81 2.17 5.38 12.30
C ARG A 81 3.07 6.24 11.43
N ALA A 82 2.62 7.45 11.12
CA ALA A 82 3.38 8.37 10.28
C ALA A 82 4.69 8.79 10.94
N THR A 83 4.72 8.82 12.28
CA THR A 83 5.91 9.15 13.05
C THR A 83 6.24 8.01 14.00
N GLY A 84 7.53 7.77 14.22
CA GLY A 84 8.00 6.74 15.14
C GLY A 84 7.74 5.31 14.67
N ALA A 85 7.52 5.12 13.38
CA ALA A 85 7.34 3.78 12.84
C ALA A 85 8.62 2.96 13.00
N THR A 86 8.49 1.76 13.58
CA THR A 86 9.59 0.82 13.74
C THR A 86 9.09 -0.57 13.39
N GLY A 87 10.01 -1.50 13.14
CA GLY A 87 9.64 -2.87 12.90
C GLY A 87 10.49 -3.54 11.85
N ALA A 88 10.31 -4.86 11.73
CA ALA A 88 11.10 -5.69 10.83
C ALA A 88 10.93 -5.31 9.35
N PHE A 89 9.78 -4.76 8.98
CA PHE A 89 9.50 -4.41 7.59
C PHE A 89 9.97 -3.02 7.19
N LEU A 90 10.42 -2.19 8.14
CA LEU A 90 10.74 -0.80 7.84
C LEU A 90 11.83 -0.68 6.77
N HIS A 91 12.85 -1.54 6.84
CA HIS A 91 13.92 -1.55 5.84
C HIS A 91 13.39 -1.82 4.44
N GLU A 92 12.52 -2.83 4.30
CA GLU A 92 11.92 -3.17 3.01
C GLU A 92 11.03 -2.03 2.50
N ILE A 93 10.27 -1.41 3.40
CA ILE A 93 9.39 -0.29 3.06
C ILE A 93 10.21 0.91 2.59
N GLU A 94 11.36 1.18 3.22
CA GLU A 94 12.24 2.28 2.83
C GLU A 94 12.81 2.11 1.44
N GLN A 95 12.92 0.87 0.96
CA GLN A 95 13.37 0.57 -0.40
C GLN A 95 12.22 0.53 -1.40
N GLY A 96 10.99 0.75 -0.93
CA GLY A 96 9.82 0.75 -1.78
C GLY A 96 9.65 2.02 -2.57
N GLU A 97 8.56 2.07 -3.33
CA GLU A 97 8.21 3.23 -4.13
C GLU A 97 7.11 4.02 -3.43
N VAL A 98 7.39 5.30 -3.16
CA VAL A 98 6.38 6.22 -2.61
C VAL A 98 5.43 6.61 -3.74
N VAL A 99 4.16 6.26 -3.61
CA VAL A 99 3.16 6.56 -4.63
C VAL A 99 2.23 7.71 -4.24
N TYR A 100 2.24 8.09 -2.96
CA TYR A 100 1.41 9.19 -2.47
C TYR A 100 2.04 9.81 -1.22
N VAL A 101 2.06 11.14 -1.18
CA VAL A 101 2.47 11.92 -0.01
C VAL A 101 1.50 13.09 0.13
N ARG A 102 1.02 13.30 1.33
CA ARG A 102 0.15 14.43 1.62
C ARG A 102 0.92 15.56 2.30
#